data_cbaa67b2658edf00ed16b35ba8005107
#
_entry.id   cbaa67b2658edf00ed16b35ba8005107
#
_cell.length_a   1.000
_cell.length_b   1.000
_cell.length_c   1.000
_cell.angle_alpha   90.00
_cell.angle_beta   90.00
_cell.angle_gamma   90.00
#
_symmetry.space_group_name_H-M   'P 1'
#
loop_
_entity.id
_entity.type
_entity.pdbx_description
1 polymer ?
#
loop_
_entity_poly.entity_id
_entity_poly.type
_entity_poly.pdbx_seq_one_letter_code
_entity_poly.pdbx_strand_id
1 'polypeptide(L)'
;MERVYIFDCDRIIGDEEKRTIIENMEGKAEVIFDNSEGYDRDTDIVISTRCVGNRDVAGMEVIIREDIGVGCHYVGTAPYVIYEPEEIDYYYCQKVYARKNGLPAFILETERFIVREESLDDLDELYELYDTLADCEFIEPLYELEKEKEFVRNYINNMYRFFEYGMWLVYSKDTGRLVGRMGIENRSIDGENVQEIGYLTGKPYQNMGIAYEVCSAIKEYAKEELGIDKLYSCIDKNNKPSISLIHKLGFKVYAQDIDGMNIYICEFN
;
A
#
# COMPACT_ATOMS: atom_id res chain seq x y z
N MET A 1 9.08 -7.35 13.13
CA MET A 1 10.46 -7.14 12.62
C MET A 1 11.30 -6.61 13.76
N GLU A 2 12.43 -7.27 14.03
CA GLU A 2 13.33 -6.88 15.12
C GLU A 2 14.61 -6.21 14.61
N ARG A 3 15.14 -6.71 13.48
CA ARG A 3 16.43 -6.25 12.94
C ARG A 3 16.37 -6.10 11.42
N VAL A 4 17.19 -5.17 10.94
CA VAL A 4 17.44 -4.90 9.53
C VAL A 4 18.92 -5.16 9.25
N TYR A 5 19.22 -6.16 8.44
CA TYR A 5 20.57 -6.51 8.01
C TYR A 5 20.88 -5.85 6.68
N ILE A 6 21.91 -5.03 6.63
CA ILE A 6 22.33 -4.32 5.42
C ILE A 6 23.73 -4.77 5.02
N PHE A 7 23.85 -5.34 3.81
CA PHE A 7 25.11 -5.76 3.22
C PHE A 7 25.57 -4.77 2.16
N ASP A 8 26.53 -3.94 2.50
CA ASP A 8 27.14 -2.95 1.61
C ASP A 8 28.29 -3.56 0.81
N CYS A 9 27.99 -4.54 -0.04
CA CYS A 9 28.95 -5.30 -0.84
C CYS A 9 29.79 -4.43 -1.79
N ASP A 10 29.22 -3.32 -2.26
CA ASP A 10 29.85 -2.41 -3.21
C ASP A 10 30.47 -1.18 -2.54
N ARG A 11 30.29 -1.03 -1.22
CA ARG A 11 30.78 0.10 -0.40
C ARG A 11 30.27 1.45 -0.91
N ILE A 12 29.00 1.48 -1.26
CA ILE A 12 28.32 2.68 -1.74
C ILE A 12 27.64 3.49 -0.64
N ILE A 13 27.41 2.84 0.54
CA ILE A 13 26.77 3.49 1.68
C ILE A 13 27.84 4.13 2.56
N GLY A 14 27.94 5.44 2.54
CA GLY A 14 28.88 6.19 3.37
C GLY A 14 28.47 6.27 4.84
N ASP A 15 29.32 6.92 5.66
CA ASP A 15 29.05 7.04 7.11
C ASP A 15 27.87 7.97 7.42
N GLU A 16 27.53 8.89 6.53
CA GLU A 16 26.38 9.80 6.67
C GLU A 16 25.09 9.06 6.42
N GLU A 17 25.00 8.32 5.31
CA GLU A 17 23.84 7.49 4.95
C GLU A 17 23.58 6.43 6.01
N LYS A 18 24.64 5.76 6.53
CA LYS A 18 24.50 4.79 7.63
C LYS A 18 23.88 5.40 8.88
N ARG A 19 24.27 6.64 9.22
CA ARG A 19 23.66 7.36 10.34
C ARG A 19 22.19 7.69 10.08
N THR A 20 21.89 8.20 8.89
CA THR A 20 20.52 8.51 8.48
C THR A 20 19.61 7.27 8.56
N ILE A 21 20.07 6.13 8.02
CA ILE A 21 19.32 4.86 8.11
C ILE A 21 19.03 4.47 9.57
N ILE A 22 20.04 4.56 10.44
CA ILE A 22 19.85 4.24 11.88
C ILE A 22 18.86 5.20 12.53
N GLU A 23 18.93 6.49 12.23
CA GLU A 23 18.00 7.51 12.73
C GLU A 23 16.58 7.26 12.23
N ASN A 24 16.42 6.90 10.96
CA ASN A 24 15.13 6.58 10.33
C ASN A 24 14.44 5.34 10.92
N MET A 25 15.18 4.46 11.60
CA MET A 25 14.58 3.35 12.35
C MET A 25 13.88 3.79 13.65
N GLU A 26 14.05 5.02 14.07
CA GLU A 26 13.39 5.60 15.26
C GLU A 26 13.58 4.76 16.56
N GLY A 27 14.63 3.94 16.61
CA GLY A 27 14.86 3.00 17.71
C GLY A 27 13.88 1.82 17.77
N LYS A 28 13.05 1.62 16.73
CA LYS A 28 12.06 0.53 16.65
C LYS A 28 12.64 -0.78 16.11
N ALA A 29 13.78 -0.71 15.41
CA ALA A 29 14.51 -1.87 14.92
C ALA A 29 16.01 -1.64 15.02
N GLU A 30 16.79 -2.72 15.21
CA GLU A 30 18.26 -2.68 15.19
C GLU A 30 18.76 -2.78 13.74
N VAL A 31 19.74 -1.93 13.38
CA VAL A 31 20.38 -1.99 12.06
C VAL A 31 21.77 -2.61 12.20
N ILE A 32 22.04 -3.66 11.42
CA ILE A 32 23.31 -4.40 11.43
C ILE A 32 23.94 -4.32 10.04
N PHE A 33 25.12 -3.73 9.96
CA PHE A 33 25.87 -3.61 8.71
C PHE A 33 26.91 -4.73 8.57
N ASP A 34 26.98 -5.32 7.38
CA ASP A 34 28.01 -6.26 6.92
C ASP A 34 28.29 -7.46 7.85
N ASN A 35 27.32 -7.85 8.64
CA ASN A 35 27.39 -8.99 9.54
C ASN A 35 26.11 -9.83 9.42
N SER A 36 26.24 -11.14 9.31
CA SER A 36 25.13 -12.11 9.23
C SER A 36 24.92 -12.91 10.52
N GLU A 37 25.70 -12.66 11.57
CA GLU A 37 25.53 -13.37 12.83
C GLU A 37 24.18 -13.05 13.45
N GLY A 38 23.46 -14.10 13.81
CA GLY A 38 22.16 -14.00 14.49
C GLY A 38 20.99 -13.65 13.59
N TYR A 39 21.15 -13.63 12.24
CA TYR A 39 20.05 -13.44 11.33
C TYR A 39 18.99 -14.52 11.52
N ASP A 40 17.75 -14.11 11.69
CA ASP A 40 16.58 -14.98 11.77
C ASP A 40 15.56 -14.57 10.69
N ARG A 41 15.30 -15.48 9.77
CA ARG A 41 14.41 -15.26 8.64
C ARG A 41 13.01 -14.84 9.04
N ASP A 42 12.51 -15.30 10.18
CA ASP A 42 11.15 -15.08 10.61
C ASP A 42 10.95 -13.70 11.28
N THR A 43 12.03 -13.13 11.82
CA THR A 43 11.97 -11.83 12.55
C THR A 43 12.70 -10.68 11.87
N ASP A 44 13.57 -10.96 10.89
CA ASP A 44 14.50 -9.99 10.32
C ASP A 44 14.27 -9.81 8.82
N ILE A 45 14.78 -8.71 8.26
CA ILE A 45 14.86 -8.49 6.81
C ILE A 45 16.31 -8.29 6.37
N VAL A 46 16.59 -8.55 5.08
CA VAL A 46 17.90 -8.35 4.46
C VAL A 46 17.80 -7.37 3.30
N ILE A 47 18.68 -6.39 3.34
CA ILE A 47 18.89 -5.40 2.27
C ILE A 47 20.32 -5.55 1.77
N SER A 48 20.57 -5.44 0.47
CA SER A 48 21.91 -5.54 -0.08
C SER A 48 22.13 -4.59 -1.24
N THR A 49 23.35 -4.07 -1.37
CA THR A 49 23.76 -3.23 -2.51
C THR A 49 24.03 -4.05 -3.78
N ARG A 50 24.12 -5.36 -3.68
CA ARG A 50 24.39 -6.25 -4.82
C ARG A 50 23.49 -7.48 -4.82
N CYS A 51 23.01 -7.86 -6.01
CA CYS A 51 22.56 -9.22 -6.25
C CYS A 51 23.74 -10.18 -6.06
N VAL A 52 23.80 -10.88 -4.95
CA VAL A 52 24.83 -11.89 -4.70
C VAL A 52 24.44 -13.15 -5.48
N GLY A 53 25.00 -13.29 -6.69
CA GLY A 53 24.86 -14.53 -7.44
C GLY A 53 25.39 -15.71 -6.63
N ASN A 54 24.57 -16.75 -6.46
CA ASN A 54 24.90 -18.09 -5.94
C ASN A 54 25.51 -18.23 -4.54
N ARG A 55 25.54 -17.25 -3.70
CA ARG A 55 25.74 -17.45 -2.26
C ARG A 55 24.49 -17.05 -1.55
N ASP A 56 23.93 -18.06 -0.89
CA ASP A 56 22.72 -17.99 -0.09
C ASP A 56 22.77 -16.86 0.95
N VAL A 57 22.52 -15.61 0.54
CA VAL A 57 21.75 -14.73 1.38
C VAL A 57 20.31 -15.14 1.09
N ALA A 58 19.96 -16.31 1.59
CA ALA A 58 18.61 -16.82 1.50
C ALA A 58 17.70 -15.81 2.20
N GLY A 59 16.90 -15.08 1.41
CA GLY A 59 15.95 -14.13 1.95
C GLY A 59 16.32 -12.66 1.76
N MET A 60 17.16 -12.29 0.78
CA MET A 60 17.32 -10.90 0.40
C MET A 60 16.00 -10.35 -0.14
N GLU A 61 15.44 -9.40 0.57
CA GLU A 61 14.16 -8.78 0.26
C GLU A 61 14.31 -7.50 -0.57
N VAL A 62 15.37 -6.74 -0.34
CA VAL A 62 15.56 -5.41 -0.97
C VAL A 62 16.95 -5.30 -1.57
N ILE A 63 17.04 -4.67 -2.74
CA ILE A 63 18.30 -4.29 -3.39
C ILE A 63 18.40 -2.77 -3.45
N ILE A 64 19.58 -2.26 -3.04
CA ILE A 64 19.95 -0.87 -3.26
C ILE A 64 20.73 -0.78 -4.57
N ARG A 65 20.38 0.17 -5.44
CA ARG A 65 21.06 0.42 -6.71
C ARG A 65 21.42 1.89 -6.85
N GLU A 66 22.68 2.13 -7.17
CA GLU A 66 23.19 3.47 -7.43
C GLU A 66 23.00 3.93 -8.88
N ASP A 67 22.99 3.04 -9.85
CA ASP A 67 22.74 3.35 -11.26
C ASP A 67 22.43 2.09 -12.08
N ILE A 68 21.56 2.23 -13.08
CA ILE A 68 21.31 1.21 -14.09
C ILE A 68 22.33 1.41 -15.21
N GLY A 69 23.61 1.33 -14.90
CA GLY A 69 24.68 1.33 -15.86
C GLY A 69 24.55 0.14 -16.83
N VAL A 70 24.67 0.41 -18.11
CA VAL A 70 24.63 -0.57 -19.19
C VAL A 70 25.54 -1.77 -18.86
N GLY A 71 24.95 -2.92 -18.54
CA GLY A 71 25.68 -4.19 -18.32
C GLY A 71 25.34 -4.99 -17.07
N CYS A 72 24.59 -4.48 -16.12
CA CYS A 72 24.10 -5.28 -15.01
C CYS A 72 22.85 -6.05 -15.43
N HIS A 73 23.01 -7.31 -15.81
CA HIS A 73 21.87 -8.22 -15.90
C HIS A 73 21.38 -8.50 -14.47
N TYR A 74 20.22 -7.95 -14.13
CA TYR A 74 19.50 -8.31 -12.91
C TYR A 74 19.12 -9.80 -12.99
N VAL A 75 19.80 -10.61 -12.22
CA VAL A 75 19.44 -12.01 -11.97
C VAL A 75 19.24 -12.13 -10.46
N GLY A 76 18.29 -11.43 -9.91
CA GLY A 76 18.01 -11.44 -8.48
C GLY A 76 16.56 -11.79 -8.21
N THR A 77 16.32 -12.34 -7.05
CA THR A 77 15.00 -12.72 -6.55
C THR A 77 14.42 -11.69 -5.57
N ALA A 78 15.15 -10.58 -5.33
CA ALA A 78 14.65 -9.54 -4.45
C ALA A 78 13.43 -8.86 -5.08
N PRO A 79 12.29 -8.82 -4.39
CA PRO A 79 11.06 -8.26 -4.91
C PRO A 79 11.05 -6.72 -4.89
N TYR A 80 11.96 -6.08 -4.17
CA TYR A 80 12.00 -4.63 -3.99
C TYR A 80 13.36 -4.05 -4.35
N VAL A 81 13.36 -2.80 -4.85
CA VAL A 81 14.54 -2.03 -5.23
C VAL A 81 14.43 -0.64 -4.64
N ILE A 82 15.50 -0.17 -3.98
CA ILE A 82 15.68 1.21 -3.52
C ILE A 82 16.83 1.80 -4.31
N TYR A 83 16.77 3.08 -4.64
CA TYR A 83 17.83 3.80 -5.34
C TYR A 83 18.67 4.63 -4.37
N GLU A 84 18.03 5.27 -3.41
CA GLU A 84 18.67 6.12 -2.42
C GLU A 84 18.68 5.41 -1.06
N PRO A 85 19.85 5.11 -0.47
CA PRO A 85 19.91 4.42 0.82
C PRO A 85 19.17 5.14 1.96
N GLU A 86 19.05 6.46 1.88
CA GLU A 86 18.36 7.29 2.85
C GLU A 86 16.83 7.08 2.88
N GLU A 87 16.27 6.45 1.85
CA GLU A 87 14.86 6.06 1.81
C GLU A 87 14.56 4.83 2.69
N ILE A 88 15.61 4.18 3.22
CA ILE A 88 15.44 3.06 4.14
C ILE A 88 15.01 3.60 5.50
N ASP A 89 13.73 3.42 5.82
CA ASP A 89 13.16 3.75 7.11
C ASP A 89 12.42 2.56 7.74
N TYR A 90 11.95 2.77 8.98
CA TYR A 90 11.23 1.74 9.71
C TYR A 90 9.95 1.32 9.00
N TYR A 91 9.17 2.23 8.46
CA TYR A 91 7.86 1.95 7.85
C TYR A 91 8.01 1.18 6.54
N TYR A 92 9.00 1.55 5.72
CA TYR A 92 9.35 0.80 4.53
C TYR A 92 9.77 -0.63 4.88
N CYS A 93 10.71 -0.77 5.82
CA CYS A 93 11.18 -2.08 6.28
C CYS A 93 10.06 -2.93 6.89
N GLN A 94 9.16 -2.31 7.66
CA GLN A 94 7.99 -2.98 8.23
C GLN A 94 7.02 -3.47 7.15
N LYS A 95 6.80 -2.69 6.09
CA LYS A 95 5.98 -3.07 4.93
C LYS A 95 6.57 -4.28 4.21
N VAL A 96 7.88 -4.25 3.93
CA VAL A 96 8.59 -5.38 3.31
C VAL A 96 8.51 -6.63 4.20
N TYR A 97 8.74 -6.48 5.49
CA TYR A 97 8.64 -7.57 6.45
C TYR A 97 7.24 -8.19 6.51
N ALA A 98 6.21 -7.36 6.59
CA ALA A 98 4.83 -7.82 6.62
C ALA A 98 4.48 -8.63 5.37
N ARG A 99 4.77 -8.10 4.19
CA ARG A 99 4.52 -8.77 2.91
C ARG A 99 5.32 -10.06 2.72
N LYS A 100 6.56 -10.11 3.20
CA LYS A 100 7.39 -11.32 3.22
C LYS A 100 6.74 -12.43 4.03
N ASN A 101 6.17 -12.10 5.17
CA ASN A 101 5.56 -13.04 6.09
C ASN A 101 4.06 -13.28 5.83
N GLY A 102 3.49 -12.73 4.74
CA GLY A 102 2.07 -12.86 4.41
C GLY A 102 1.16 -12.12 5.37
N LEU A 103 1.70 -11.15 6.12
CA LEU A 103 0.96 -10.27 7.02
C LEU A 103 0.47 -9.03 6.25
N PRO A 104 -0.68 -8.46 6.63
CA PRO A 104 -1.12 -7.20 6.05
C PRO A 104 -0.21 -6.04 6.48
N ALA A 105 0.32 -5.31 5.51
CA ALA A 105 1.16 -4.16 5.81
C ALA A 105 0.33 -2.97 6.31
N PHE A 106 0.86 -2.27 7.31
CA PHE A 106 0.35 -0.97 7.73
C PHE A 106 0.58 0.05 6.62
N ILE A 107 -0.41 0.88 6.32
CA ILE A 107 -0.33 1.92 5.30
C ILE A 107 -0.27 3.31 5.94
N LEU A 108 -1.30 3.67 6.68
CA LEU A 108 -1.39 4.95 7.36
C LEU A 108 -2.36 4.87 8.55
N GLU A 109 -2.33 5.89 9.39
CA GLU A 109 -3.33 6.10 10.40
C GLU A 109 -3.87 7.53 10.39
N THR A 110 -5.08 7.68 10.85
CA THR A 110 -5.70 8.99 11.12
C THR A 110 -5.95 9.16 12.62
N GLU A 111 -6.61 10.21 13.02
CA GLU A 111 -7.00 10.37 14.44
C GLU A 111 -7.80 9.16 14.94
N ARG A 112 -8.77 8.66 14.14
CA ARG A 112 -9.73 7.64 14.55
C ARG A 112 -9.50 6.25 13.95
N PHE A 113 -8.71 6.14 12.89
CA PHE A 113 -8.65 4.91 12.08
C PHE A 113 -7.22 4.45 11.80
N ILE A 114 -7.09 3.12 11.61
CA ILE A 114 -5.91 2.47 11.05
C ILE A 114 -6.28 1.97 9.67
N VAL A 115 -5.41 2.20 8.69
CA VAL A 115 -5.54 1.71 7.32
C VAL A 115 -4.41 0.73 7.06
N ARG A 116 -4.75 -0.48 6.61
CA ARG A 116 -3.79 -1.53 6.32
C ARG A 116 -4.23 -2.37 5.12
N GLU A 117 -3.30 -3.11 4.57
CA GLU A 117 -3.59 -4.10 3.53
C GLU A 117 -4.59 -5.15 4.01
N GLU A 118 -5.27 -5.77 3.06
CA GLU A 118 -6.16 -6.90 3.26
C GLU A 118 -5.36 -8.20 3.30
N SER A 119 -5.79 -9.16 4.12
CA SER A 119 -5.28 -10.52 4.17
C SER A 119 -6.42 -11.53 4.08
N LEU A 120 -6.09 -12.81 3.92
CA LEU A 120 -7.10 -13.87 3.89
C LEU A 120 -7.84 -14.04 5.23
N ASP A 121 -7.21 -13.64 6.32
CA ASP A 121 -7.79 -13.75 7.66
C ASP A 121 -8.89 -12.69 7.90
N ASP A 122 -8.97 -11.68 7.03
CA ASP A 122 -9.95 -10.60 7.14
C ASP A 122 -11.30 -10.92 6.45
N LEU A 123 -11.37 -12.03 5.72
CA LEU A 123 -12.52 -12.33 4.88
C LEU A 123 -13.85 -12.40 5.65
N ASP A 124 -13.86 -12.97 6.85
CA ASP A 124 -15.08 -13.06 7.66
C ASP A 124 -15.62 -11.67 8.01
N GLU A 125 -14.76 -10.76 8.47
CA GLU A 125 -15.13 -9.37 8.77
C GLU A 125 -15.51 -8.59 7.50
N LEU A 126 -14.86 -8.90 6.37
CA LEU A 126 -15.16 -8.28 5.08
C LEU A 126 -16.56 -8.68 4.58
N TYR A 127 -16.94 -9.97 4.68
CA TYR A 127 -18.28 -10.42 4.38
C TYR A 127 -19.32 -9.77 5.29
N GLU A 128 -19.06 -9.69 6.60
CA GLU A 128 -19.94 -8.98 7.54
C GLU A 128 -20.13 -7.51 7.15
N LEU A 129 -19.05 -6.83 6.72
CA LEU A 129 -19.13 -5.45 6.24
C LEU A 129 -20.01 -5.33 5.01
N TYR A 130 -19.80 -6.19 4.00
CA TYR A 130 -20.54 -6.17 2.73
C TYR A 130 -22.01 -6.58 2.91
N ASP A 131 -22.32 -7.48 3.83
CA ASP A 131 -23.72 -7.82 4.19
C ASP A 131 -24.50 -6.60 4.67
N THR A 132 -23.85 -5.65 5.35
CA THR A 132 -24.50 -4.39 5.73
C THR A 132 -24.86 -3.51 4.54
N LEU A 133 -24.32 -3.80 3.36
CA LEU A 133 -24.44 -3.02 2.13
C LEU A 133 -25.23 -3.76 1.05
N ALA A 134 -25.83 -4.90 1.36
CA ALA A 134 -26.54 -5.76 0.38
C ALA A 134 -27.64 -5.04 -0.41
N ASP A 135 -28.26 -4.00 0.15
CA ASP A 135 -29.26 -3.17 -0.52
C ASP A 135 -28.67 -2.00 -1.33
N CYS A 136 -27.34 -1.86 -1.40
CA CYS A 136 -26.70 -0.75 -2.08
C CYS A 136 -26.43 -1.10 -3.56
N GLU A 137 -27.16 -0.47 -4.46
CA GLU A 137 -27.05 -0.68 -5.92
C GLU A 137 -25.69 -0.22 -6.54
N PHE A 138 -24.87 0.53 -5.79
CA PHE A 138 -23.60 1.07 -6.27
C PHE A 138 -22.39 0.25 -5.82
N ILE A 139 -22.59 -0.87 -5.11
CA ILE A 139 -21.53 -1.71 -4.59
C ILE A 139 -21.71 -3.13 -5.15
N GLU A 140 -20.68 -3.61 -5.84
CA GLU A 140 -20.63 -4.97 -6.30
C GLU A 140 -20.43 -5.92 -5.10
N PRO A 141 -21.20 -7.03 -5.02
CA PRO A 141 -21.01 -8.01 -3.96
C PRO A 141 -19.67 -8.74 -4.10
N LEU A 142 -19.17 -9.26 -2.99
CA LEU A 142 -18.03 -10.18 -3.01
C LEU A 142 -18.37 -11.47 -3.76
N TYR A 143 -17.35 -12.16 -4.25
CA TYR A 143 -17.52 -13.49 -4.83
C TYR A 143 -17.90 -14.51 -3.74
N GLU A 144 -18.25 -15.72 -4.15
CA GLU A 144 -18.32 -16.89 -3.26
C GLU A 144 -16.97 -17.14 -2.60
N LEU A 145 -16.96 -17.60 -1.34
CA LEU A 145 -15.80 -17.64 -0.45
C LEU A 145 -14.51 -18.18 -1.09
N GLU A 146 -14.58 -19.33 -1.77
CA GLU A 146 -13.37 -19.92 -2.36
C GLU A 146 -12.84 -19.08 -3.54
N LYS A 147 -13.71 -18.45 -4.30
CA LYS A 147 -13.34 -17.55 -5.38
C LYS A 147 -12.80 -16.23 -4.81
N GLU A 148 -13.38 -15.74 -3.72
CA GLU A 148 -12.88 -14.54 -3.03
C GLU A 148 -11.47 -14.77 -2.46
N LYS A 149 -11.22 -15.91 -1.85
CA LYS A 149 -9.86 -16.30 -1.41
C LYS A 149 -8.84 -16.30 -2.54
N GLU A 150 -9.23 -16.82 -3.72
CA GLU A 150 -8.36 -16.79 -4.90
C GLU A 150 -8.14 -15.36 -5.39
N PHE A 151 -9.21 -14.55 -5.43
CA PHE A 151 -9.13 -13.14 -5.80
C PHE A 151 -8.20 -12.36 -4.87
N VAL A 152 -8.37 -12.48 -3.55
CA VAL A 152 -7.53 -11.79 -2.55
C VAL A 152 -6.07 -12.21 -2.65
N ARG A 153 -5.76 -13.51 -2.83
CA ARG A 153 -4.38 -13.96 -3.07
C ARG A 153 -3.75 -13.31 -4.30
N ASN A 154 -4.50 -13.26 -5.39
CA ASN A 154 -4.04 -12.62 -6.63
C ASN A 154 -3.91 -11.12 -6.45
N TYR A 155 -4.83 -10.50 -5.72
CA TYR A 155 -4.82 -9.07 -5.43
C TYR A 155 -3.58 -8.68 -4.63
N ILE A 156 -3.27 -9.38 -3.55
CA ILE A 156 -2.06 -9.18 -2.73
C ILE A 156 -0.80 -9.26 -3.60
N ASN A 157 -0.71 -10.27 -4.46
CA ASN A 157 0.49 -10.48 -5.28
C ASN A 157 0.64 -9.46 -6.41
N ASN A 158 -0.46 -9.02 -7.01
CA ASN A 158 -0.41 -8.17 -8.20
C ASN A 158 -0.61 -6.68 -7.88
N MET A 159 -1.40 -6.34 -6.86
CA MET A 159 -1.63 -4.95 -6.49
C MET A 159 -0.62 -4.49 -5.43
N TYR A 160 -0.67 -5.04 -4.24
CA TYR A 160 0.17 -4.55 -3.14
C TYR A 160 1.66 -4.75 -3.39
N ARG A 161 2.06 -5.89 -3.97
CA ARG A 161 3.49 -6.17 -4.20
C ARG A 161 4.06 -5.46 -5.42
N PHE A 162 3.26 -5.20 -6.45
CA PHE A 162 3.76 -4.63 -7.69
C PHE A 162 3.53 -3.11 -7.77
N PHE A 163 2.33 -2.65 -7.42
CA PHE A 163 1.99 -1.22 -7.50
C PHE A 163 2.20 -0.48 -6.17
N GLU A 164 2.43 -1.20 -5.08
CA GLU A 164 2.55 -0.68 -3.72
C GLU A 164 1.28 -0.01 -3.15
N TYR A 165 0.18 -0.04 -3.88
CA TYR A 165 -1.13 0.43 -3.46
C TYR A 165 -2.25 -0.55 -3.85
N GLY A 166 -3.44 -0.29 -3.35
CA GLY A 166 -4.65 -1.07 -3.60
C GLY A 166 -5.79 -0.58 -2.74
N MET A 167 -6.89 -1.35 -2.71
CA MET A 167 -7.97 -1.15 -1.75
C MET A 167 -7.56 -1.71 -0.40
N TRP A 168 -7.56 -0.87 0.61
CA TRP A 168 -7.15 -1.19 1.98
C TRP A 168 -8.34 -1.31 2.92
N LEU A 169 -8.17 -2.01 4.03
CA LEU A 169 -9.14 -2.13 5.08
C LEU A 169 -8.97 -1.01 6.12
N VAL A 170 -10.09 -0.46 6.56
CA VAL A 170 -10.16 0.66 7.51
C VAL A 170 -10.72 0.16 8.82
N TYR A 171 -9.90 0.19 9.86
CA TYR A 171 -10.24 -0.26 11.22
C TYR A 171 -10.39 0.93 12.16
N SER A 172 -11.42 0.90 12.99
CA SER A 172 -11.60 1.87 14.06
C SER A 172 -10.60 1.62 15.21
N LYS A 173 -9.84 2.63 15.61
CA LYS A 173 -8.92 2.56 16.76
C LYS A 173 -9.65 2.31 18.07
N ASP A 174 -10.86 2.84 18.22
CA ASP A 174 -11.66 2.74 19.43
C ASP A 174 -12.23 1.34 19.63
N THR A 175 -12.71 0.71 18.56
CA THR A 175 -13.44 -0.56 18.64
C THR A 175 -12.68 -1.76 18.09
N GLY A 176 -11.60 -1.53 17.34
CA GLY A 176 -10.87 -2.56 16.59
C GLY A 176 -11.67 -3.18 15.44
N ARG A 177 -12.85 -2.65 15.10
CA ARG A 177 -13.72 -3.23 14.06
C ARG A 177 -13.40 -2.68 12.67
N LEU A 178 -13.59 -3.51 11.68
CA LEU A 178 -13.61 -3.11 10.27
C LEU A 178 -14.82 -2.22 10.00
N VAL A 179 -14.58 -0.99 9.49
CA VAL A 179 -15.62 0.01 9.25
C VAL A 179 -15.78 0.39 7.78
N GLY A 180 -14.79 0.06 6.95
CA GLY A 180 -14.80 0.39 5.52
C GLY A 180 -13.65 -0.23 4.74
N ARG A 181 -13.70 -0.09 3.42
CA ARG A 181 -12.64 -0.46 2.48
C ARG A 181 -12.39 0.75 1.57
N MET A 182 -11.17 1.27 1.57
CA MET A 182 -10.82 2.51 0.87
C MET A 182 -9.39 2.42 0.36
N GLY A 183 -9.12 3.01 -0.81
CA GLY A 183 -7.78 2.92 -1.36
C GLY A 183 -7.68 3.46 -2.78
N ILE A 184 -6.67 2.96 -3.49
CA ILE A 184 -6.33 3.38 -4.85
C ILE A 184 -6.30 2.14 -5.73
N GLU A 185 -6.94 2.22 -6.89
CA GLU A 185 -6.91 1.15 -7.89
C GLU A 185 -6.52 1.68 -9.27
N ASN A 186 -6.06 0.78 -10.13
CA ASN A 186 -5.84 1.09 -11.53
C ASN A 186 -7.14 1.02 -12.31
N ARG A 187 -7.41 2.04 -13.11
CA ARG A 187 -8.56 2.09 -14.02
C ARG A 187 -8.14 2.55 -15.40
N SER A 188 -8.80 2.05 -16.44
CA SER A 188 -8.64 2.57 -17.79
C SER A 188 -9.72 3.63 -18.06
N ILE A 189 -9.30 4.85 -18.42
CA ILE A 189 -10.17 5.93 -18.88
C ILE A 189 -9.63 6.39 -20.23
N ASP A 190 -10.44 6.36 -21.27
CA ASP A 190 -10.08 6.75 -22.65
C ASP A 190 -8.82 6.04 -23.17
N GLY A 191 -8.55 4.81 -22.69
CA GLY A 191 -7.39 4.00 -23.08
C GLY A 191 -6.10 4.32 -22.31
N GLU A 192 -6.14 5.24 -21.37
CA GLU A 192 -5.05 5.53 -20.44
C GLU A 192 -5.28 4.82 -19.09
N ASN A 193 -4.20 4.30 -18.50
CA ASN A 193 -4.24 3.77 -17.14
C ASN A 193 -4.07 4.92 -16.15
N VAL A 194 -5.06 5.06 -15.28
CA VAL A 194 -5.10 6.11 -14.26
C VAL A 194 -5.28 5.50 -12.87
N GLN A 195 -4.90 6.25 -11.84
CA GLN A 195 -5.14 5.87 -10.46
C GLN A 195 -6.49 6.45 -9.99
N GLU A 196 -7.38 5.55 -9.59
CA GLU A 196 -8.71 5.89 -9.08
C GLU A 196 -8.76 5.72 -7.56
N ILE A 197 -9.25 6.72 -6.83
CA ILE A 197 -9.59 6.57 -5.43
C ILE A 197 -10.98 5.92 -5.30
N GLY A 198 -11.01 4.77 -4.61
CA GLY A 198 -12.23 4.04 -4.29
C GLY A 198 -12.53 4.05 -2.80
N TYR A 199 -13.79 4.01 -2.42
CA TYR A 199 -14.19 3.98 -1.01
C TYR A 199 -15.58 3.40 -0.80
N LEU A 200 -15.71 2.62 0.25
CA LEU A 200 -16.98 2.20 0.84
C LEU A 200 -16.92 2.24 2.36
N THR A 201 -18.04 2.50 2.99
CA THR A 201 -18.20 2.49 4.46
C THR A 201 -19.43 1.64 4.79
N GLY A 202 -19.28 0.70 5.73
CA GLY A 202 -20.37 -0.15 6.19
C GLY A 202 -21.59 0.68 6.65
N LYS A 203 -22.78 0.17 6.42
CA LYS A 203 -24.05 0.89 6.69
C LYS A 203 -24.13 1.52 8.08
N PRO A 204 -23.72 0.82 9.18
CA PRO A 204 -23.78 1.38 10.54
C PRO A 204 -22.82 2.58 10.74
N TYR A 205 -21.83 2.73 9.89
CA TYR A 205 -20.75 3.71 10.01
C TYR A 205 -20.87 4.89 9.05
N GLN A 206 -21.91 4.89 8.19
CA GLN A 206 -22.17 5.99 7.26
C GLN A 206 -22.55 7.29 7.96
N ASN A 207 -22.29 8.41 7.29
CA ASN A 207 -22.58 9.78 7.79
C ASN A 207 -21.80 10.19 9.07
N MET A 208 -20.75 9.44 9.45
CA MET A 208 -19.89 9.74 10.60
C MET A 208 -18.57 10.44 10.21
N GLY A 209 -18.44 10.87 8.95
CA GLY A 209 -17.25 11.53 8.42
C GLY A 209 -16.07 10.62 8.12
N ILE A 210 -16.22 9.30 8.25
CA ILE A 210 -15.14 8.30 8.10
C ILE A 210 -14.49 8.39 6.73
N ALA A 211 -15.29 8.29 5.66
CA ALA A 211 -14.76 8.33 4.31
C ALA A 211 -14.05 9.66 3.98
N TYR A 212 -14.52 10.77 4.52
CA TYR A 212 -13.83 12.05 4.35
C TYR A 212 -12.47 12.08 5.04
N GLU A 213 -12.39 11.64 6.29
CA GLU A 213 -11.14 11.61 7.05
C GLU A 213 -10.11 10.68 6.40
N VAL A 214 -10.51 9.44 6.11
CA VAL A 214 -9.61 8.42 5.58
C VAL A 214 -9.20 8.74 4.14
N CYS A 215 -10.13 9.12 3.26
CA CYS A 215 -9.78 9.50 1.87
C CYS A 215 -8.94 10.78 1.80
N SER A 216 -9.07 11.70 2.76
CA SER A 216 -8.16 12.84 2.85
C SER A 216 -6.72 12.39 3.14
N ALA A 217 -6.55 11.47 4.10
CA ALA A 217 -5.24 10.91 4.41
C ALA A 217 -4.68 10.06 3.25
N ILE A 218 -5.52 9.28 2.56
CA ILE A 218 -5.12 8.51 1.36
C ILE A 218 -4.64 9.44 0.25
N LYS A 219 -5.26 10.61 0.06
CA LYS A 219 -4.80 11.60 -0.93
C LYS A 219 -3.41 12.14 -0.62
N GLU A 220 -3.14 12.47 0.64
CA GLU A 220 -1.81 12.91 1.07
C GLU A 220 -0.78 11.79 0.89
N TYR A 221 -1.11 10.57 1.30
CA TYR A 221 -0.27 9.38 1.09
C TYR A 221 0.02 9.14 -0.41
N ALA A 222 -0.99 9.27 -1.28
CA ALA A 222 -0.81 9.12 -2.71
C ALA A 222 0.20 10.11 -3.29
N LYS A 223 0.16 11.36 -2.83
CA LYS A 223 1.06 12.41 -3.26
C LYS A 223 2.47 12.25 -2.69
N GLU A 224 2.58 12.12 -1.37
CA GLU A 224 3.87 12.22 -0.68
C GLU A 224 4.65 10.88 -0.71
N GLU A 225 3.95 9.74 -0.58
CA GLU A 225 4.60 8.42 -0.50
C GLU A 225 4.62 7.66 -1.84
N LEU A 226 3.58 7.83 -2.67
CA LEU A 226 3.49 7.11 -3.94
C LEU A 226 3.90 7.96 -5.15
N GLY A 227 4.14 9.27 -4.97
CA GLY A 227 4.51 10.17 -6.06
C GLY A 227 3.43 10.29 -7.14
N ILE A 228 2.16 10.09 -6.79
CA ILE A 228 1.05 10.18 -7.72
C ILE A 228 0.69 11.66 -7.92
N ASP A 229 0.75 12.14 -9.17
CA ASP A 229 0.46 13.54 -9.50
C ASP A 229 -1.04 13.87 -9.52
N LYS A 230 -1.88 12.88 -9.76
CA LYS A 230 -3.33 13.06 -9.91
C LYS A 230 -4.11 11.80 -9.58
N LEU A 231 -5.28 11.96 -8.96
CA LEU A 231 -6.23 10.89 -8.69
C LEU A 231 -7.54 11.14 -9.44
N TYR A 232 -8.15 10.07 -9.90
CA TYR A 232 -9.48 10.06 -10.49
C TYR A 232 -10.49 9.41 -9.53
N SER A 233 -11.77 9.60 -9.80
CA SER A 233 -12.85 8.85 -9.17
C SER A 233 -14.03 8.75 -10.14
N CYS A 234 -14.49 7.53 -10.41
CA CYS A 234 -15.63 7.27 -11.30
C CYS A 234 -16.85 6.92 -10.46
N ILE A 235 -17.87 7.75 -10.52
CA ILE A 235 -19.03 7.65 -9.64
C ILE A 235 -20.30 7.60 -10.48
N ASP A 236 -21.18 6.62 -10.21
CA ASP A 236 -22.51 6.60 -10.84
C ASP A 236 -23.22 7.95 -10.62
N LYS A 237 -23.79 8.50 -11.68
CA LYS A 237 -24.44 9.82 -11.67
C LYS A 237 -25.60 9.94 -10.68
N ASN A 238 -26.14 8.81 -10.21
CA ASN A 238 -27.21 8.76 -9.21
C ASN A 238 -26.66 8.60 -7.79
N ASN A 239 -25.38 8.27 -7.60
CA ASN A 239 -24.77 8.11 -6.28
C ASN A 239 -24.44 9.47 -5.65
N LYS A 240 -25.47 10.18 -5.22
CA LYS A 240 -25.37 11.52 -4.63
C LYS A 240 -24.48 11.60 -3.37
N PRO A 241 -24.48 10.61 -2.47
CA PRO A 241 -23.58 10.63 -1.32
C PRO A 241 -22.09 10.65 -1.74
N SER A 242 -21.69 9.77 -2.67
CA SER A 242 -20.31 9.72 -3.18
C SER A 242 -19.95 10.99 -3.95
N ILE A 243 -20.87 11.53 -4.76
CA ILE A 243 -20.67 12.83 -5.47
C ILE A 243 -20.43 13.95 -4.46
N SER A 244 -21.22 14.01 -3.38
CA SER A 244 -21.03 15.02 -2.33
C SER A 244 -19.68 14.89 -1.64
N LEU A 245 -19.24 13.66 -1.36
CA LEU A 245 -17.95 13.40 -0.73
C LEU A 245 -16.79 13.79 -1.63
N ILE A 246 -16.82 13.39 -2.90
CA ILE A 246 -15.70 13.66 -3.82
C ILE A 246 -15.48 15.15 -4.05
N HIS A 247 -16.55 15.95 -4.07
CA HIS A 247 -16.45 17.40 -4.11
C HIS A 247 -15.83 17.99 -2.83
N LYS A 248 -16.18 17.46 -1.65
CA LYS A 248 -15.57 17.89 -0.38
C LYS A 248 -14.08 17.55 -0.31
N LEU A 249 -13.66 16.47 -0.96
CA LEU A 249 -12.25 16.07 -1.09
C LEU A 249 -11.48 16.93 -2.10
N GLY A 250 -12.15 17.89 -2.77
CA GLY A 250 -11.52 18.85 -3.68
C GLY A 250 -11.42 18.38 -5.13
N PHE A 251 -12.04 17.27 -5.49
CA PHE A 251 -12.08 16.81 -6.88
C PHE A 251 -13.00 17.71 -7.72
N LYS A 252 -12.62 17.90 -8.98
CA LYS A 252 -13.37 18.64 -10.00
C LYS A 252 -13.93 17.67 -11.03
N VAL A 253 -15.00 18.05 -11.69
CA VAL A 253 -15.56 17.27 -12.80
C VAL A 253 -14.55 17.22 -13.94
N TYR A 254 -14.17 16.03 -14.37
CA TYR A 254 -13.37 15.74 -15.56
C TYR A 254 -14.27 15.45 -16.77
N ALA A 255 -15.21 14.50 -16.62
CA ALA A 255 -16.19 14.14 -17.65
C ALA A 255 -17.52 13.76 -17.00
N GLN A 256 -18.61 13.86 -17.75
CA GLN A 256 -19.95 13.53 -17.26
C GLN A 256 -20.66 12.55 -18.19
N ASP A 257 -21.44 11.67 -17.59
CA ASP A 257 -22.34 10.71 -18.27
C ASP A 257 -21.62 9.83 -19.31
N ILE A 258 -20.43 9.36 -18.95
CA ILE A 258 -19.71 8.34 -19.71
C ILE A 258 -20.20 6.98 -19.20
N ASP A 259 -21.02 6.28 -19.99
CA ASP A 259 -21.65 5.00 -19.62
C ASP A 259 -22.39 5.04 -18.26
N GLY A 260 -23.03 6.16 -17.95
CA GLY A 260 -23.75 6.37 -16.69
C GLY A 260 -22.91 6.86 -15.53
N MET A 261 -21.60 6.98 -15.71
CA MET A 261 -20.67 7.45 -14.70
C MET A 261 -20.26 8.91 -14.91
N ASN A 262 -20.03 9.62 -13.82
CA ASN A 262 -19.31 10.88 -13.83
C ASN A 262 -17.88 10.64 -13.38
N ILE A 263 -16.93 11.22 -14.08
CA ILE A 263 -15.49 11.13 -13.79
C ILE A 263 -15.03 12.43 -13.14
N TYR A 264 -14.34 12.29 -12.03
CA TYR A 264 -13.77 13.40 -11.25
C TYR A 264 -12.25 13.27 -11.21
N ILE A 265 -11.56 14.40 -11.11
CA ILE A 265 -10.10 14.48 -11.03
C ILE A 265 -9.66 15.41 -9.88
N CYS A 266 -8.61 15.01 -9.19
CA CYS A 266 -7.84 15.85 -8.28
C CYS A 266 -6.38 15.84 -8.72
N GLU A 267 -5.84 16.98 -9.06
CA GLU A 267 -4.43 17.19 -9.41
C GLU A 267 -3.70 17.72 -8.18
N PHE A 268 -2.55 17.14 -7.87
CA PHE A 268 -1.69 17.59 -6.79
C PHE A 268 -0.68 18.59 -7.34
N ASN A 269 -0.71 19.80 -6.81
CA ASN A 269 0.23 20.87 -7.18
C ASN A 269 1.52 20.78 -6.34
#